data_4f91943043df0384f9f46102197205ba
#
_entry.id   4f91943043df0384f9f46102197205ba
#
_cell.length_a   1.000
_cell.length_b   1.000
_cell.length_c   1.000
_cell.angle_alpha   90.00
_cell.angle_beta   90.00
_cell.angle_gamma   90.00
#
_symmetry.space_group_name_H-M   'P 1'
#
loop_
_entity.id
_entity.type
_entity.pdbx_description
1 polymer ?
#
loop_
_entity_poly.entity_id
_entity_poly.type
_entity_poly.pdbx_seq_one_letter_code
_entity_poly.pdbx_strand_id
1 'polypeptide(L)'
;KDHLLPVGRLRDLPERISAADMIIVSKCPPDLNAWEKSKWAEALGIRLYDGSGCCGVREDGKQQYIFFTKTCYDTPAPVFPEGDQRYVYSKKLILFSGIANDTPFRHYLSDSYKIVRHLNFPDHHKFSNGDIREIEHAAAAFPTSVVMTTEKDCQRVRDCARVSDNLK
;
A
#
# COMPACT_ATOMS: atom_id res chain seq x y z
N LYS A 1 11.22 -10.42 21.28
CA LYS A 1 11.86 -9.13 20.95
C LYS A 1 12.44 -9.25 19.54
N ASP A 2 12.26 -8.23 18.71
CA ASP A 2 12.89 -8.18 17.39
C ASP A 2 14.33 -7.67 17.52
N HIS A 3 15.18 -7.96 16.55
CA HIS A 3 16.59 -7.60 16.55
C HIS A 3 16.89 -6.59 15.44
N LEU A 4 18.02 -5.90 15.55
CA LEU A 4 18.53 -5.04 14.48
C LEU A 4 18.90 -5.86 13.24
N LEU A 5 18.83 -5.21 12.08
CA LEU A 5 19.38 -5.78 10.86
C LEU A 5 20.87 -6.12 11.03
N PRO A 6 21.37 -7.21 10.43
CA PRO A 6 20.69 -8.13 9.50
C PRO A 6 19.95 -9.31 10.18
N VAL A 7 20.04 -9.45 11.51
CA VAL A 7 19.50 -10.61 12.25
C VAL A 7 17.99 -10.49 12.45
N GLY A 8 17.47 -9.27 12.56
CA GLY A 8 16.05 -8.97 12.71
C GLY A 8 15.58 -7.91 11.71
N ARG A 9 14.43 -7.27 12.01
CA ARG A 9 13.78 -6.29 11.13
C ARG A 9 13.94 -4.85 11.56
N LEU A 10 14.53 -4.60 12.72
CA LEU A 10 14.71 -3.25 13.23
C LEU A 10 15.85 -2.55 12.50
N ARG A 11 15.62 -1.32 12.08
CA ARG A 11 16.63 -0.47 11.44
C ARG A 11 17.42 0.35 12.45
N ASP A 12 16.87 0.53 13.67
CA ASP A 12 17.50 1.26 14.76
C ASP A 12 17.03 0.70 16.11
N LEU A 13 17.68 1.11 17.19
CA LEU A 13 17.37 0.69 18.54
C LEU A 13 15.99 1.26 18.98
N PRO A 14 15.14 0.45 19.62
CA PRO A 14 13.82 0.90 20.11
C PRO A 14 13.91 2.09 21.06
N GLU A 15 14.99 2.17 21.84
CA GLU A 15 15.22 3.23 22.83
C GLU A 15 15.35 4.62 22.18
N ARG A 16 15.73 4.68 20.89
CA ARG A 16 15.86 5.95 20.15
C ARG A 16 14.51 6.65 19.92
N ILE A 17 13.40 5.95 20.08
CA ILE A 17 12.05 6.54 20.08
C ILE A 17 11.95 7.66 21.10
N SER A 18 12.66 7.56 22.24
CA SER A 18 12.67 8.61 23.26
C SER A 18 13.23 9.94 22.77
N ALA A 19 14.14 9.93 21.83
CA ALA A 19 14.73 11.15 21.25
C ALA A 19 13.83 11.87 20.24
N ALA A 20 12.86 11.16 19.65
CA ALA A 20 11.95 11.72 18.65
C ALA A 20 10.99 12.76 19.30
N ASP A 21 10.61 13.78 18.54
CA ASP A 21 9.56 14.70 18.92
C ASP A 21 8.19 14.25 18.38
N MET A 22 8.21 13.49 17.29
CA MET A 22 7.03 12.95 16.62
C MET A 22 7.20 11.47 16.30
N ILE A 23 6.16 10.68 16.59
CA ILE A 23 6.08 9.26 16.28
C ILE A 23 4.92 9.03 15.32
N ILE A 24 5.15 8.31 14.24
CA ILE A 24 4.12 7.89 13.29
C ILE A 24 4.00 6.38 13.32
N VAL A 25 2.89 5.87 13.81
CA VAL A 25 2.53 4.45 13.73
C VAL A 25 1.76 4.26 12.43
N SER A 26 2.38 3.60 11.46
CA SER A 26 1.81 3.43 10.12
C SER A 26 1.15 2.08 9.91
N LYS A 27 0.29 2.00 8.88
CA LYS A 27 -0.45 0.78 8.49
C LYS A 27 -1.37 0.26 9.60
N CYS A 28 -1.94 1.17 10.37
CA CYS A 28 -2.91 0.83 11.40
C CYS A 28 -4.20 0.28 10.78
N PRO A 29 -4.92 -0.60 11.50
CA PRO A 29 -6.29 -0.96 11.16
C PRO A 29 -7.19 0.28 11.01
N PRO A 30 -8.20 0.25 10.13
CA PRO A 30 -9.09 1.41 9.93
C PRO A 30 -9.89 1.79 11.19
N ASP A 31 -10.17 0.82 12.06
CA ASP A 31 -11.08 0.93 13.21
C ASP A 31 -10.34 1.03 14.54
N LEU A 32 -9.07 1.47 14.52
CA LEU A 32 -8.24 1.58 15.74
C LEU A 32 -8.90 2.56 16.73
N ASN A 33 -9.44 2.03 17.83
CA ASN A 33 -10.12 2.82 18.84
C ASN A 33 -9.15 3.48 19.83
N ALA A 34 -9.67 4.36 20.71
CA ALA A 34 -8.85 5.12 21.64
C ALA A 34 -8.08 4.24 22.64
N TRP A 35 -8.70 3.14 23.10
CA TRP A 35 -8.05 2.20 24.02
C TRP A 35 -6.86 1.48 23.35
N GLU A 36 -7.02 1.03 22.12
CA GLU A 36 -5.95 0.39 21.34
C GLU A 36 -4.80 1.37 21.06
N LYS A 37 -5.12 2.61 20.72
CA LYS A 37 -4.12 3.68 20.55
C LYS A 37 -3.34 3.94 21.84
N SER A 38 -4.02 3.98 23.01
CA SER A 38 -3.37 4.11 24.31
C SER A 38 -2.41 2.96 24.59
N LYS A 39 -2.80 1.72 24.27
CA LYS A 39 -1.94 0.54 24.43
C LYS A 39 -0.69 0.62 23.55
N TRP A 40 -0.82 1.08 22.32
CA TRP A 40 0.33 1.32 21.45
C TRP A 40 1.24 2.42 22.00
N ALA A 41 0.68 3.54 22.47
CA ALA A 41 1.44 4.63 23.06
C ALA A 41 2.21 4.17 24.30
N GLU A 42 1.56 3.40 25.19
CA GLU A 42 2.20 2.80 26.37
C GLU A 42 3.37 1.90 25.98
N ALA A 43 3.19 1.04 24.97
CA ALA A 43 4.24 0.16 24.46
C ALA A 43 5.43 0.93 23.86
N LEU A 44 5.21 2.16 23.38
CA LEU A 44 6.24 3.07 22.88
C LEU A 44 6.84 3.97 23.98
N GLY A 45 6.41 3.78 25.25
CA GLY A 45 6.90 4.51 26.41
C GLY A 45 6.24 5.87 26.63
N ILE A 46 5.08 6.12 26.01
CA ILE A 46 4.26 7.31 26.23
C ILE A 46 3.16 6.95 27.23
N ARG A 47 3.18 7.57 28.42
CA ARG A 47 2.30 7.17 29.52
C ARG A 47 1.02 7.98 29.63
N LEU A 48 1.09 9.30 29.40
CA LEU A 48 -0.07 10.18 29.51
C LEU A 48 -0.65 10.42 28.11
N TYR A 49 -1.32 9.41 27.57
CA TYR A 49 -2.02 9.47 26.30
C TYR A 49 -3.38 8.78 26.43
N ASP A 50 -4.44 9.52 26.22
CA ASP A 50 -5.83 9.05 26.37
C ASP A 50 -6.44 8.40 25.12
N GLY A 51 -5.68 8.38 24.02
CA GLY A 51 -6.13 7.83 22.74
C GLY A 51 -6.97 8.78 21.89
N SER A 52 -7.34 9.95 22.40
CA SER A 52 -8.19 10.92 21.69
C SER A 52 -7.38 12.03 21.00
N GLY A 53 -6.28 12.45 21.63
CA GLY A 53 -5.40 13.48 21.11
C GLY A 53 -4.27 12.95 20.22
N CYS A 54 -3.31 13.81 19.96
CA CYS A 54 -2.08 13.48 19.24
C CYS A 54 -0.82 13.75 20.07
N CYS A 55 -0.94 14.07 21.37
CA CYS A 55 0.19 14.37 22.25
C CYS A 55 0.11 13.53 23.52
N GLY A 56 1.22 12.98 23.91
CA GLY A 56 1.38 12.28 25.18
C GLY A 56 2.67 12.70 25.88
N VAL A 57 2.87 12.23 27.11
CA VAL A 57 4.03 12.58 27.94
C VAL A 57 4.76 11.29 28.33
N ARG A 58 6.07 11.30 28.19
CA ARG A 58 6.93 10.24 28.64
C ARG A 58 7.20 10.33 30.14
N GLU A 59 7.85 9.28 30.68
CA GLU A 59 8.22 9.21 32.11
C GLU A 59 9.18 10.34 32.55
N ASP A 60 10.05 10.79 31.64
CA ASP A 60 11.00 11.88 31.84
C ASP A 60 10.37 13.28 31.69
N GLY A 61 9.06 13.36 31.46
CA GLY A 61 8.32 14.60 31.28
C GLY A 61 8.35 15.15 29.83
N LYS A 62 9.07 14.50 28.91
CA LYS A 62 9.12 14.93 27.51
C LYS A 62 7.75 14.74 26.85
N GLN A 63 7.24 15.79 26.22
CA GLN A 63 6.08 15.69 25.32
C GLN A 63 6.50 15.09 23.98
N GLN A 64 5.67 14.17 23.47
CA GLN A 64 5.84 13.60 22.14
C GLN A 64 4.50 13.59 21.41
N TYR A 65 4.54 13.94 20.13
CA TYR A 65 3.38 13.78 19.25
C TYR A 65 3.32 12.33 18.74
N ILE A 66 2.13 11.73 18.73
CA ILE A 66 1.91 10.39 18.20
C ILE A 66 0.74 10.41 17.22
N PHE A 67 0.98 9.89 16.02
CA PHE A 67 -0.02 9.80 14.97
C PHE A 67 -0.19 8.35 14.53
N PHE A 68 -1.44 7.94 14.38
CA PHE A 68 -1.80 6.63 13.86
C PHE A 68 -2.33 6.82 12.45
N THR A 69 -1.65 6.22 11.47
CA THR A 69 -2.00 6.39 10.05
C THR A 69 -2.40 5.07 9.43
N LYS A 70 -3.40 5.10 8.57
CA LYS A 70 -3.85 3.96 7.78
C LYS A 70 -3.56 4.18 6.30
N THR A 71 -3.47 3.10 5.55
CA THR A 71 -3.46 3.18 4.09
C THR A 71 -4.88 3.48 3.60
N CYS A 72 -5.01 4.53 2.80
CA CYS A 72 -6.23 4.82 2.07
C CYS A 72 -5.95 4.64 0.57
N TYR A 73 -6.92 4.12 -0.14
CA TYR A 73 -6.87 4.03 -1.60
C TYR A 73 -7.75 5.12 -2.18
N ASP A 74 -7.22 5.82 -3.16
CA ASP A 74 -7.95 6.84 -3.89
C ASP A 74 -8.72 6.25 -5.07
N THR A 75 -9.52 7.05 -5.72
CA THR A 75 -10.25 6.66 -6.94
C THR A 75 -9.24 6.24 -8.02
N PRO A 76 -9.47 5.11 -8.72
CA PRO A 76 -8.61 4.70 -9.82
C PRO A 76 -8.53 5.78 -10.91
N ALA A 77 -7.32 6.04 -11.36
CA ALA A 77 -7.05 6.98 -12.45
C ALA A 77 -6.54 6.23 -13.69
N PRO A 78 -6.88 6.68 -14.91
CA PRO A 78 -6.39 6.05 -16.12
C PRO A 78 -4.87 6.23 -16.24
N VAL A 79 -4.18 5.14 -16.58
CA VAL A 79 -2.74 5.15 -16.88
C VAL A 79 -2.46 5.86 -18.19
N PHE A 80 -3.34 5.65 -19.18
CA PHE A 80 -3.32 6.25 -20.50
C PHE A 80 -4.63 6.99 -20.74
N PRO A 81 -4.65 8.33 -20.55
CA PRO A 81 -5.90 9.12 -20.67
C PRO A 81 -6.57 9.06 -22.04
N GLU A 82 -5.77 8.85 -23.10
CA GLU A 82 -6.25 8.76 -24.48
C GLU A 82 -6.77 7.35 -24.85
N GLY A 83 -6.66 6.40 -23.93
CA GLY A 83 -7.01 5.01 -24.16
C GLY A 83 -8.51 4.76 -24.19
N ASP A 84 -8.86 3.53 -24.55
CA ASP A 84 -10.24 3.07 -24.61
C ASP A 84 -10.86 2.93 -23.21
N GLN A 85 -11.84 3.74 -22.90
CA GLN A 85 -12.51 3.77 -21.60
C GLN A 85 -13.81 2.95 -21.55
N ARG A 86 -14.13 2.15 -22.59
CA ARG A 86 -15.38 1.37 -22.65
C ARG A 86 -15.61 0.49 -21.45
N TYR A 87 -14.54 -0.03 -20.83
CA TYR A 87 -14.61 -0.97 -19.73
C TYR A 87 -14.32 -0.37 -18.35
N VAL A 88 -14.20 0.95 -18.25
CA VAL A 88 -13.91 1.63 -16.96
C VAL A 88 -14.95 1.31 -15.87
N TYR A 89 -16.18 1.02 -16.26
CA TYR A 89 -17.25 0.61 -15.36
C TYR A 89 -17.39 -0.91 -15.18
N SER A 90 -16.50 -1.71 -15.75
CA SER A 90 -16.51 -3.16 -15.57
C SER A 90 -16.34 -3.53 -14.10
N LYS A 91 -17.08 -4.53 -13.68
CA LYS A 91 -16.88 -5.17 -12.37
C LYS A 91 -15.86 -6.32 -12.40
N LYS A 92 -15.35 -6.65 -13.58
CA LYS A 92 -14.28 -7.64 -13.76
C LYS A 92 -12.93 -6.95 -13.84
N LEU A 93 -11.97 -7.46 -13.11
CA LEU A 93 -10.65 -6.86 -12.95
C LEU A 93 -9.54 -7.87 -13.25
N ILE A 94 -8.59 -7.46 -14.06
CA ILE A 94 -7.28 -8.07 -14.18
C ILE A 94 -6.33 -7.22 -13.36
N LEU A 95 -5.78 -7.77 -12.31
CA LEU A 95 -4.83 -7.09 -11.44
C LEU A 95 -3.41 -7.56 -11.77
N PHE A 96 -2.49 -6.61 -11.88
CA PHE A 96 -1.07 -6.92 -11.80
C PHE A 96 -0.36 -6.00 -10.79
N SER A 97 0.65 -6.53 -10.11
CA SER A 97 1.40 -5.78 -9.10
C SER A 97 2.81 -6.32 -8.91
N GLY A 98 3.77 -5.43 -8.73
CA GLY A 98 5.18 -5.71 -8.39
C GLY A 98 5.55 -5.04 -7.05
N ILE A 99 4.76 -5.29 -6.00
CA ILE A 99 4.98 -4.78 -4.65
C ILE A 99 5.15 -5.93 -3.66
N ALA A 100 5.87 -5.70 -2.56
CA ALA A 100 6.22 -6.73 -1.57
C ALA A 100 5.00 -7.43 -0.94
N ASN A 101 3.89 -6.72 -0.74
CA ASN A 101 2.65 -7.26 -0.20
C ASN A 101 1.45 -6.56 -0.82
N ASP A 102 0.78 -7.22 -1.73
CA ASP A 102 -0.41 -6.72 -2.40
C ASP A 102 -1.73 -7.17 -1.75
N THR A 103 -1.66 -7.98 -0.70
CA THR A 103 -2.85 -8.53 -0.02
C THR A 103 -3.84 -7.44 0.42
N PRO A 104 -3.42 -6.34 1.08
CA PRO A 104 -4.36 -5.28 1.46
C PRO A 104 -5.01 -4.60 0.25
N PHE A 105 -4.26 -4.44 -0.84
CA PHE A 105 -4.76 -3.86 -2.09
C PHE A 105 -5.78 -4.78 -2.76
N ARG A 106 -5.49 -6.07 -2.84
CA ARG A 106 -6.44 -7.07 -3.37
C ARG A 106 -7.73 -7.12 -2.56
N HIS A 107 -7.62 -7.09 -1.23
CA HIS A 107 -8.80 -7.03 -0.36
C HIS A 107 -9.67 -5.82 -0.66
N TYR A 108 -9.07 -4.65 -0.70
CA TYR A 108 -9.78 -3.41 -1.04
C TYR A 108 -10.49 -3.50 -2.40
N LEU A 109 -9.79 -4.02 -3.42
CA LEU A 109 -10.36 -4.16 -4.76
C LEU A 109 -11.48 -5.21 -4.80
N SER A 110 -11.39 -6.27 -4.01
CA SER A 110 -12.39 -7.35 -3.98
C SER A 110 -13.76 -6.90 -3.46
N ASP A 111 -13.84 -5.79 -2.73
CA ASP A 111 -15.11 -5.21 -2.28
C ASP A 111 -15.93 -4.62 -3.45
N SER A 112 -15.25 -4.19 -4.52
CA SER A 112 -15.89 -3.53 -5.66
C SER A 112 -15.76 -4.28 -6.98
N TYR A 113 -14.78 -5.17 -7.10
CA TYR A 113 -14.44 -5.86 -8.34
C TYR A 113 -14.32 -7.37 -8.14
N LYS A 114 -14.67 -8.12 -9.19
CA LYS A 114 -14.32 -9.54 -9.31
C LYS A 114 -12.96 -9.66 -9.99
N ILE A 115 -11.92 -10.01 -9.24
CA ILE A 115 -10.59 -10.26 -9.80
C ILE A 115 -10.65 -11.57 -10.60
N VAL A 116 -10.57 -11.47 -11.93
CA VAL A 116 -10.62 -12.62 -12.85
C VAL A 116 -9.24 -13.16 -13.18
N ARG A 117 -8.22 -12.32 -13.10
CA ARG A 117 -6.82 -12.71 -13.26
C ARG A 117 -5.95 -11.86 -12.33
N HIS A 118 -4.95 -12.49 -11.71
CA HIS A 118 -3.95 -11.82 -10.91
C HIS A 118 -2.55 -12.23 -11.40
N LEU A 119 -1.76 -11.25 -11.80
CA LEU A 119 -0.36 -11.39 -12.20
C LEU A 119 0.49 -10.76 -11.11
N ASN A 120 1.19 -11.59 -10.35
CA ASN A 120 2.01 -11.13 -9.23
C ASN A 120 3.49 -11.18 -9.61
N PHE A 121 4.12 -10.01 -9.65
CA PHE A 121 5.54 -9.84 -9.95
C PHE A 121 6.33 -9.59 -8.65
N PRO A 122 7.63 -9.89 -8.63
CA PRO A 122 8.49 -9.59 -7.49
C PRO A 122 8.47 -8.11 -7.09
N ASP A 123 8.77 -7.81 -5.82
CA ASP A 123 8.90 -6.40 -5.41
C ASP A 123 10.03 -5.71 -6.21
N HIS A 124 9.80 -4.46 -6.53
CA HIS A 124 10.68 -3.64 -7.36
C HIS A 124 10.90 -4.18 -8.79
N HIS A 125 9.95 -4.98 -9.30
CA HIS A 125 10.05 -5.56 -10.64
C HIS A 125 10.24 -4.49 -11.72
N LYS A 126 11.16 -4.74 -12.65
CA LYS A 126 11.33 -3.96 -13.88
C LYS A 126 10.56 -4.66 -14.99
N PHE A 127 9.44 -4.07 -15.40
CA PHE A 127 8.62 -4.66 -16.45
C PHE A 127 9.38 -4.75 -17.76
N SER A 128 9.39 -5.94 -18.34
CA SER A 128 9.97 -6.23 -19.64
C SER A 128 8.88 -6.28 -20.72
N ASN A 129 9.29 -6.29 -21.99
CA ASN A 129 8.35 -6.53 -23.10
C ASN A 129 7.67 -7.91 -23.01
N GLY A 130 8.26 -8.86 -22.30
CA GLY A 130 7.66 -10.17 -22.03
C GLY A 130 6.49 -10.04 -21.05
N ASP A 131 6.70 -9.30 -19.96
CA ASP A 131 5.67 -9.07 -18.95
C ASP A 131 4.48 -8.29 -19.51
N ILE A 132 4.76 -7.27 -20.34
CA ILE A 132 3.70 -6.51 -21.03
C ILE A 132 2.87 -7.45 -21.91
N ARG A 133 3.51 -8.35 -22.68
CA ARG A 133 2.77 -9.34 -23.48
C ARG A 133 1.93 -10.30 -22.64
N GLU A 134 2.40 -10.68 -21.45
CA GLU A 134 1.62 -11.51 -20.52
C GLU A 134 0.36 -10.76 -20.04
N ILE A 135 0.51 -9.48 -19.69
CA ILE A 135 -0.62 -8.62 -19.31
C ILE A 135 -1.60 -8.46 -20.47
N GLU A 136 -1.11 -8.19 -21.69
CA GLU A 136 -1.91 -8.09 -22.91
C GLU A 136 -2.67 -9.39 -23.22
N HIS A 137 -2.00 -10.53 -23.06
CA HIS A 137 -2.64 -11.83 -23.27
C HIS A 137 -3.75 -12.07 -22.23
N ALA A 138 -3.53 -11.67 -20.97
CA ALA A 138 -4.57 -11.73 -19.97
C ALA A 138 -5.76 -10.80 -20.30
N ALA A 139 -5.49 -9.59 -20.79
CA ALA A 139 -6.52 -8.66 -21.24
C ALA A 139 -7.34 -9.22 -22.41
N ALA A 140 -6.67 -9.82 -23.38
CA ALA A 140 -7.33 -10.47 -24.53
C ALA A 140 -8.20 -11.68 -24.12
N ALA A 141 -7.79 -12.45 -23.11
CA ALA A 141 -8.57 -13.57 -22.58
C ALA A 141 -9.83 -13.12 -21.80
N PHE A 142 -9.85 -11.88 -21.31
CA PHE A 142 -10.97 -11.29 -20.58
C PHE A 142 -11.35 -9.90 -21.12
N PRO A 143 -11.85 -9.81 -22.35
CA PRO A 143 -11.98 -8.55 -23.10
C PRO A 143 -12.95 -7.53 -22.49
N THR A 144 -13.76 -7.92 -21.51
CA THR A 144 -14.67 -7.02 -20.78
C THR A 144 -14.14 -6.61 -19.41
N SER A 145 -12.88 -6.89 -19.10
CA SER A 145 -12.28 -6.58 -17.80
C SER A 145 -11.45 -5.31 -17.89
N VAL A 146 -11.44 -4.54 -16.81
CA VAL A 146 -10.48 -3.44 -16.65
C VAL A 146 -9.15 -4.01 -16.16
N VAL A 147 -8.04 -3.47 -16.66
CA VAL A 147 -6.69 -3.79 -16.17
C VAL A 147 -6.30 -2.75 -15.15
N MET A 148 -5.86 -3.17 -13.97
CA MET A 148 -5.51 -2.26 -12.87
C MET A 148 -4.17 -2.65 -12.25
N THR A 149 -3.44 -1.64 -11.81
CA THR A 149 -2.17 -1.81 -11.12
C THR A 149 -1.98 -0.73 -10.04
N THR A 150 -0.88 -0.79 -9.31
CA THR A 150 -0.50 0.26 -8.36
C THR A 150 0.10 1.46 -9.09
N GLU A 151 -0.01 2.66 -8.51
CA GLU A 151 0.63 3.87 -9.04
C GLU A 151 2.14 3.68 -9.25
N LYS A 152 2.81 3.01 -8.31
CA LYS A 152 4.24 2.67 -8.38
C LYS A 152 4.57 1.83 -9.61
N ASP A 153 3.75 0.84 -9.92
CA ASP A 153 3.98 -0.04 -11.08
C ASP A 153 3.51 0.60 -12.37
N CYS A 154 2.47 1.43 -12.33
CA CYS A 154 2.02 2.25 -13.45
C CYS A 154 3.18 3.08 -14.05
N GLN A 155 3.95 3.76 -13.20
CA GLN A 155 5.11 4.54 -13.67
C GLN A 155 6.14 3.68 -14.39
N ARG A 156 6.41 2.49 -13.86
CA ARG A 156 7.36 1.54 -14.44
C ARG A 156 6.87 0.96 -15.77
N VAL A 157 5.56 0.75 -15.90
CA VAL A 157 4.96 0.29 -17.16
C VAL A 157 5.00 1.40 -18.22
N ARG A 158 4.77 2.65 -17.84
CA ARG A 158 4.90 3.80 -18.76
C ARG A 158 6.31 3.93 -19.34
N ASP A 159 7.33 3.56 -18.58
CA ASP A 159 8.73 3.59 -19.01
C ASP A 159 9.05 2.42 -20.00
N CYS A 160 8.17 1.44 -20.13
CA CYS A 160 8.32 0.36 -21.11
C CYS A 160 7.96 0.86 -22.52
N ALA A 161 8.89 0.72 -23.45
CA ALA A 161 8.82 1.26 -24.81
C ALA A 161 7.71 0.66 -25.72
N ARG A 162 6.96 -0.34 -25.26
CA ARG A 162 5.93 -1.04 -26.04
C ARG A 162 4.72 -1.44 -25.18
N VAL A 163 3.94 -0.46 -24.81
CA VAL A 163 2.56 -0.74 -24.41
C VAL A 163 1.72 -0.68 -25.68
N SER A 164 1.07 -1.77 -26.05
CA SER A 164 0.23 -1.82 -27.24
C SER A 164 -1.06 -1.01 -27.03
N ASP A 165 -1.70 -0.65 -28.14
CA ASP A 165 -2.99 0.09 -28.10
C ASP A 165 -4.11 -0.74 -27.45
N ASN A 166 -3.94 -2.05 -27.29
CA ASN A 166 -4.89 -2.92 -26.60
C ASN A 166 -4.83 -2.80 -25.07
N LEU A 167 -3.78 -2.19 -24.51
CA LEU A 167 -3.66 -1.89 -23.08
C LEU A 167 -3.91 -0.41 -22.77
N LYS A 168 -3.96 0.43 -23.76
CA LYS A 168 -4.32 1.83 -23.65
C LYS A 168 -5.84 1.99 -23.78
#